data_138a12e072b759fa1bff9ff0b5624d05
#
_entry.id   138a12e072b759fa1bff9ff0b5624d05
#
_cell.length_a   1.000
_cell.length_b   1.000
_cell.length_c   1.000
_cell.angle_alpha   90.00
_cell.angle_beta   90.00
_cell.angle_gamma   90.00
#
_symmetry.space_group_name_H-M   'P 1'
#
loop_
_entity.id
_entity.type
_entity.pdbx_description
1 polymer ?
#
loop_
_entity_poly.entity_id
_entity_poly.type
_entity_poly.pdbx_seq_one_letter_code
_entity_poly.pdbx_strand_id
1 'polypeptide(L)'
;MDILMYACSLDKYMRKAPVIHLRGVDSSIGQAFVERILRTDAHLVVPKKHQQKISLQYATELEYGEGEIHSSDEVPLSQGHRLILIGLGPFDEESDGDTGFEVDGLEVILMTPAHYDFEVDTEWLDCHVMVHDVLPRTPDPIWCSKLLEEWVNQLGSNIAPLPKGDVRHWWVSDIDVADAFVRILMSDEPFPSELKVSGRRAWEQSQTLEELSLLFARTMAGRTGDFGIEHLTAAPTPTIEVKTLTAPSTEPMSVEENAQLRPDLSPLHDVLVRVDGDGWRPLVPIRTALMLSLVGYVQ
;
A
#
# COMPACT_ATOMS: atom_id res chain seq x y z
N MET A 1 -43.90 17.77 -22.55
CA MET A 1 -42.83 18.68 -22.00
C MET A 1 -41.98 18.00 -20.95
N ASP A 2 -42.06 16.64 -20.81
CA ASP A 2 -41.40 15.89 -19.72
C ASP A 2 -40.22 14.98 -20.15
N ILE A 3 -39.98 14.81 -21.45
CA ILE A 3 -38.88 13.95 -21.93
C ILE A 3 -37.52 14.68 -21.91
N LEU A 4 -37.53 16.00 -22.04
CA LEU A 4 -36.29 16.82 -21.99
C LEU A 4 -35.75 16.99 -20.55
N MET A 5 -36.60 16.88 -19.51
CA MET A 5 -36.13 16.94 -18.13
C MET A 5 -35.50 15.62 -17.65
N TYR A 6 -35.91 14.48 -18.24
CA TYR A 6 -35.30 13.19 -17.91
C TYR A 6 -33.92 13.02 -18.59
N ALA A 7 -33.72 13.53 -19.78
CA ALA A 7 -32.43 13.50 -20.45
C ALA A 7 -31.36 14.35 -19.74
N CYS A 8 -31.74 15.50 -19.18
CA CYS A 8 -30.82 16.38 -18.46
C CYS A 8 -30.43 15.83 -17.06
N SER A 9 -31.20 14.86 -16.50
CA SER A 9 -30.86 14.21 -15.24
C SER A 9 -29.95 12.98 -15.42
N LEU A 10 -29.94 12.37 -16.59
CA LEU A 10 -29.07 11.21 -16.89
C LEU A 10 -27.63 11.62 -17.17
N ASP A 11 -27.38 12.77 -17.80
CA ASP A 11 -26.02 13.31 -18.02
C ASP A 11 -25.31 13.66 -16.69
N LYS A 12 -26.05 13.91 -15.62
CA LYS A 12 -25.49 14.21 -14.29
C LYS A 12 -24.99 12.97 -13.55
N TYR A 13 -25.31 11.77 -14.04
CA TYR A 13 -24.92 10.48 -13.45
C TYR A 13 -23.87 9.73 -14.24
N MET A 14 -23.49 10.19 -15.43
CA MET A 14 -22.40 9.61 -16.20
C MET A 14 -21.10 10.32 -15.83
N ARG A 15 -20.53 9.97 -14.66
CA ARG A 15 -19.17 10.36 -14.33
C ARG A 15 -18.25 9.78 -15.40
N LYS A 16 -17.41 10.63 -16.00
CA LYS A 16 -16.36 10.14 -16.89
C LYS A 16 -15.39 9.29 -16.07
N ALA A 17 -15.12 8.06 -16.52
CA ALA A 17 -14.15 7.21 -15.89
C ALA A 17 -12.80 7.91 -15.71
N PRO A 18 -12.20 7.89 -14.52
CA PRO A 18 -10.91 8.56 -14.28
C PRO A 18 -9.80 7.88 -15.08
N VAL A 19 -8.86 8.69 -15.56
CA VAL A 19 -7.65 8.23 -16.25
C VAL A 19 -6.48 8.32 -15.28
N ILE A 20 -5.89 7.17 -14.96
CA ILE A 20 -4.83 7.02 -13.96
C ILE A 20 -3.58 6.51 -14.65
N HIS A 21 -2.54 7.34 -14.69
CA HIS A 21 -1.21 6.95 -15.16
C HIS A 21 -0.41 6.40 -13.98
N LEU A 22 0.21 5.23 -14.15
CA LEU A 22 0.97 4.56 -13.11
C LEU A 22 2.41 4.32 -13.57
N ARG A 23 3.39 4.73 -12.77
CA ARG A 23 4.80 4.42 -12.92
C ARG A 23 5.28 3.61 -11.71
N GLY A 24 6.29 2.76 -11.89
CA GLY A 24 6.74 1.83 -10.85
C GLY A 24 5.82 0.61 -10.70
N VAL A 25 5.20 0.19 -11.79
CA VAL A 25 4.23 -0.93 -11.85
C VAL A 25 4.81 -2.29 -11.49
N ASP A 26 6.13 -2.48 -11.60
CA ASP A 26 6.82 -3.73 -11.24
C ASP A 26 7.04 -3.86 -9.72
N SER A 27 6.89 -2.77 -8.95
CA SER A 27 6.98 -2.81 -7.50
C SER A 27 5.79 -3.54 -6.87
N SER A 28 5.96 -4.05 -5.65
CA SER A 28 4.87 -4.73 -4.93
C SER A 28 3.65 -3.82 -4.76
N ILE A 29 3.87 -2.57 -4.38
CA ILE A 29 2.80 -1.57 -4.25
C ILE A 29 2.19 -1.28 -5.63
N GLY A 30 3.02 -1.12 -6.68
CA GLY A 30 2.54 -0.90 -8.04
C GLY A 30 1.63 -2.02 -8.54
N GLN A 31 1.98 -3.27 -8.29
CA GLN A 31 1.15 -4.43 -8.60
C GLN A 31 -0.18 -4.42 -7.82
N ALA A 32 -0.15 -4.02 -6.54
CA ALA A 32 -1.37 -3.88 -5.75
C ALA A 32 -2.29 -2.78 -6.29
N PHE A 33 -1.72 -1.66 -6.77
CA PHE A 33 -2.49 -0.61 -7.46
C PHE A 33 -3.14 -1.11 -8.75
N VAL A 34 -2.37 -1.80 -9.61
CA VAL A 34 -2.92 -2.39 -10.85
C VAL A 34 -4.11 -3.29 -10.53
N GLU A 35 -3.92 -4.24 -9.61
CA GLU A 35 -4.96 -5.18 -9.19
C GLU A 35 -6.22 -4.46 -8.68
N ARG A 36 -6.05 -3.39 -7.92
CA ARG A 36 -7.16 -2.66 -7.34
C ARG A 36 -7.86 -1.75 -8.33
N ILE A 37 -7.11 -1.06 -9.21
CA ILE A 37 -7.67 -0.18 -10.25
C ILE A 37 -8.50 -0.97 -11.24
N LEU A 38 -8.05 -2.15 -11.65
CA LEU A 38 -8.77 -3.01 -12.61
C LEU A 38 -10.12 -3.54 -12.09
N ARG A 39 -10.40 -3.40 -10.80
CA ARG A 39 -11.72 -3.70 -10.20
C ARG A 39 -12.65 -2.49 -10.18
N THR A 40 -12.26 -1.40 -10.81
CA THR A 40 -13.05 -0.17 -10.97
C THR A 40 -13.30 0.10 -12.44
N ASP A 41 -14.03 1.15 -12.75
CA ASP A 41 -14.27 1.63 -14.12
C ASP A 41 -13.16 2.56 -14.65
N ALA A 42 -12.02 2.68 -13.95
CA ALA A 42 -10.92 3.56 -14.34
C ALA A 42 -10.15 3.05 -15.57
N HIS A 43 -9.63 3.99 -16.36
CA HIS A 43 -8.66 3.72 -17.40
C HIS A 43 -7.24 3.77 -16.80
N LEU A 44 -6.60 2.61 -16.69
CA LEU A 44 -5.22 2.50 -16.23
C LEU A 44 -4.25 2.67 -17.40
N VAL A 45 -3.36 3.66 -17.30
CA VAL A 45 -2.31 3.91 -18.29
C VAL A 45 -0.95 3.55 -17.70
N VAL A 46 -0.26 2.64 -18.36
CA VAL A 46 1.07 2.15 -17.92
C VAL A 46 2.12 2.39 -19.02
N PRO A 47 3.43 2.40 -18.68
CA PRO A 47 4.47 2.46 -19.70
C PRO A 47 4.31 1.34 -20.72
N LYS A 48 4.51 1.66 -21.99
CA LYS A 48 4.36 0.73 -23.13
C LYS A 48 5.07 -0.60 -22.90
N LYS A 49 6.30 -0.55 -22.36
CA LYS A 49 7.13 -1.74 -22.07
C LYS A 49 6.47 -2.73 -21.09
N HIS A 50 5.52 -2.25 -20.27
CA HIS A 50 4.83 -3.06 -19.25
C HIS A 50 3.42 -3.49 -19.66
N GLN A 51 2.77 -2.80 -20.62
CA GLN A 51 1.37 -3.02 -20.99
C GLN A 51 1.06 -4.49 -21.30
N GLN A 52 1.84 -5.11 -22.19
CA GLN A 52 1.59 -6.50 -22.60
C GLN A 52 1.71 -7.49 -21.43
N LYS A 53 2.77 -7.33 -20.61
CA LYS A 53 3.01 -8.18 -19.43
C LYS A 53 1.84 -8.10 -18.46
N ILE A 54 1.40 -6.87 -18.14
CA ILE A 54 0.32 -6.61 -17.19
C ILE A 54 -1.02 -7.12 -17.75
N SER A 55 -1.32 -6.86 -19.02
CA SER A 55 -2.55 -7.36 -19.66
C SER A 55 -2.63 -8.87 -19.66
N LEU A 56 -1.52 -9.58 -19.82
CA LEU A 56 -1.48 -11.03 -19.73
C LEU A 56 -1.64 -11.53 -18.28
N GLN A 57 -1.00 -10.85 -17.33
CA GLN A 57 -1.06 -11.21 -15.92
C GLN A 57 -2.48 -11.06 -15.34
N TYR A 58 -3.21 -10.04 -15.76
CA TYR A 58 -4.54 -9.69 -15.27
C TYR A 58 -5.64 -9.94 -16.32
N ALA A 59 -5.42 -10.92 -17.21
CA ALA A 59 -6.37 -11.21 -18.29
C ALA A 59 -7.78 -11.56 -17.79
N THR A 60 -7.87 -12.23 -16.63
CA THR A 60 -9.15 -12.58 -16.02
C THR A 60 -9.87 -11.33 -15.49
N GLU A 61 -9.16 -10.44 -14.82
CA GLU A 61 -9.72 -9.19 -14.32
C GLU A 61 -10.23 -8.31 -15.49
N LEU A 62 -9.48 -8.27 -16.58
CA LEU A 62 -9.88 -7.54 -17.79
C LEU A 62 -11.07 -8.17 -18.53
N GLU A 63 -11.23 -9.49 -18.45
CA GLU A 63 -12.36 -10.18 -19.08
C GLU A 63 -13.68 -9.94 -18.32
N TYR A 64 -13.61 -9.83 -16.99
CA TYR A 64 -14.81 -9.76 -16.13
C TYR A 64 -14.98 -8.42 -15.42
N GLY A 65 -13.97 -7.55 -15.46
CA GLY A 65 -13.99 -6.20 -14.86
C GLY A 65 -14.45 -5.13 -15.84
N GLU A 66 -14.59 -3.92 -15.34
CA GLU A 66 -14.90 -2.72 -16.13
C GLU A 66 -13.65 -1.88 -16.42
N GLY A 67 -12.51 -2.17 -15.75
CA GLY A 67 -11.25 -1.46 -15.93
C GLY A 67 -10.57 -1.79 -17.25
N GLU A 68 -9.88 -0.82 -17.81
CA GLU A 68 -9.14 -0.94 -19.06
C GLU A 68 -7.65 -0.63 -18.84
N ILE A 69 -6.77 -1.26 -19.63
CA ILE A 69 -5.33 -0.98 -19.63
C ILE A 69 -4.92 -0.40 -20.98
N HIS A 70 -4.28 0.77 -20.93
CA HIS A 70 -3.73 1.46 -22.10
C HIS A 70 -2.22 1.65 -21.93
N SER A 71 -1.52 1.86 -23.06
CA SER A 71 -0.13 2.30 -23.02
C SER A 71 -0.04 3.83 -22.96
N SER A 72 1.08 4.34 -22.46
CA SER A 72 1.39 5.76 -22.44
C SER A 72 1.43 6.41 -23.84
N ASP A 73 1.71 5.64 -24.89
CA ASP A 73 1.65 6.11 -26.29
C ASP A 73 0.22 6.30 -26.79
N GLU A 74 -0.71 5.46 -26.33
CA GLU A 74 -2.12 5.50 -26.73
C GLU A 74 -2.87 6.62 -26.01
N VAL A 75 -2.54 6.81 -24.72
CA VAL A 75 -3.16 7.82 -23.87
C VAL A 75 -2.06 8.68 -23.24
N PRO A 76 -1.68 9.79 -23.86
CA PRO A 76 -0.69 10.73 -23.29
C PRO A 76 -1.24 11.44 -22.06
N LEU A 77 -0.33 11.98 -21.24
CA LEU A 77 -0.68 12.82 -20.10
C LEU A 77 -1.52 14.02 -20.55
N SER A 78 -2.56 14.34 -19.81
CA SER A 78 -3.50 15.41 -20.17
C SER A 78 -4.13 16.03 -18.92
N GLN A 79 -4.75 17.19 -19.10
CA GLN A 79 -5.52 17.85 -18.05
C GLN A 79 -6.61 16.93 -17.47
N GLY A 80 -6.72 16.90 -16.15
CA GLY A 80 -7.69 16.08 -15.42
C GLY A 80 -7.30 14.62 -15.28
N HIS A 81 -6.12 14.22 -15.80
CA HIS A 81 -5.54 12.91 -15.49
C HIS A 81 -4.81 12.95 -14.14
N ARG A 82 -4.57 11.79 -13.58
CA ARG A 82 -3.79 11.59 -12.35
C ARG A 82 -2.57 10.73 -12.64
N LEU A 83 -1.40 11.19 -12.23
CA LEU A 83 -0.13 10.47 -12.39
C LEU A 83 0.38 10.02 -11.02
N ILE A 84 0.57 8.71 -10.88
CA ILE A 84 1.11 8.12 -9.67
C ILE A 84 2.51 7.57 -9.97
N LEU A 85 3.47 8.03 -9.20
CA LEU A 85 4.87 7.62 -9.23
C LEU A 85 5.16 6.80 -7.97
N ILE A 86 5.52 5.52 -8.12
CA ILE A 86 5.74 4.61 -6.99
C ILE A 86 7.20 4.21 -6.90
N GLY A 87 7.86 4.57 -5.80
CA GLY A 87 9.26 4.24 -5.52
C GLY A 87 10.19 5.43 -5.60
N LEU A 88 11.45 5.20 -5.95
CA LEU A 88 12.53 6.19 -5.88
C LEU A 88 12.94 6.75 -7.26
N GLY A 89 12.28 6.29 -8.33
CA GLY A 89 12.67 6.64 -9.70
C GLY A 89 13.87 5.84 -10.22
N PRO A 90 14.41 6.18 -11.39
CA PRO A 90 13.98 7.27 -12.28
C PRO A 90 12.67 6.95 -13.01
N PHE A 91 11.74 7.89 -13.01
CA PHE A 91 10.43 7.70 -13.66
C PHE A 91 10.40 8.19 -15.11
N ASP A 92 11.33 9.04 -15.48
CA ASP A 92 11.54 9.56 -16.83
C ASP A 92 11.96 8.46 -17.83
N GLU A 93 12.73 7.47 -17.39
CA GLU A 93 13.08 6.28 -18.20
C GLU A 93 11.85 5.42 -18.54
N GLU A 94 10.76 5.59 -17.81
CA GLU A 94 9.48 4.92 -18.05
C GLU A 94 8.53 5.73 -18.93
N SER A 95 8.86 6.98 -19.26
CA SER A 95 7.97 7.90 -19.96
C SER A 95 7.96 7.78 -21.49
N ASP A 96 8.63 6.79 -22.06
CA ASP A 96 8.70 6.52 -23.51
C ASP A 96 9.16 7.74 -24.33
N GLY A 97 10.00 8.58 -23.73
CA GLY A 97 10.57 9.76 -24.39
C GLY A 97 9.82 11.07 -24.17
N ASP A 98 8.82 11.06 -23.32
CA ASP A 98 8.15 12.29 -22.92
C ASP A 98 8.92 13.01 -21.81
N THR A 99 9.25 14.26 -22.02
CA THR A 99 10.32 15.00 -21.33
C THR A 99 9.84 15.74 -20.08
N GLY A 100 8.78 15.31 -19.45
CA GLY A 100 8.34 15.92 -18.19
C GLY A 100 6.89 15.69 -17.87
N PHE A 101 6.58 15.87 -16.61
CA PHE A 101 5.23 15.77 -16.08
C PHE A 101 4.53 17.15 -16.03
N GLU A 102 5.06 18.13 -16.74
CA GLU A 102 4.52 19.50 -16.78
C GLU A 102 3.34 19.60 -17.73
N VAL A 103 2.18 19.18 -17.25
CA VAL A 103 0.89 19.31 -17.95
C VAL A 103 -0.07 20.07 -17.06
N ASP A 104 -0.59 21.19 -17.54
CA ASP A 104 -1.57 21.99 -16.80
C ASP A 104 -2.78 21.15 -16.37
N GLY A 105 -3.07 21.13 -15.07
CA GLY A 105 -4.20 20.40 -14.51
C GLY A 105 -4.02 18.88 -14.47
N LEU A 106 -2.80 18.37 -14.61
CA LEU A 106 -2.41 17.02 -14.22
C LEU A 106 -2.18 17.01 -12.72
N GLU A 107 -2.71 16.03 -11.99
CA GLU A 107 -2.42 15.82 -10.56
C GLU A 107 -1.30 14.78 -10.43
N VAL A 108 -0.16 15.17 -9.83
CA VAL A 108 1.03 14.32 -9.71
C VAL A 108 1.25 13.90 -8.26
N ILE A 109 1.22 12.60 -8.02
CA ILE A 109 1.37 11.97 -6.71
C ILE A 109 2.64 11.12 -6.70
N LEU A 110 3.57 11.43 -5.81
CA LEU A 110 4.76 10.60 -5.56
C LEU A 110 4.61 9.80 -4.27
N MET A 111 4.77 8.50 -4.36
CA MET A 111 4.72 7.58 -3.22
C MET A 111 6.11 6.98 -2.97
N THR A 112 6.66 7.19 -1.77
CA THR A 112 7.99 6.74 -1.38
C THR A 112 7.98 5.97 -0.06
N PRO A 113 8.94 5.04 0.17
CA PRO A 113 9.10 4.42 1.47
C PRO A 113 9.74 5.41 2.46
N ALA A 114 9.13 5.52 3.63
CA ALA A 114 9.53 6.50 4.66
C ALA A 114 10.92 6.25 5.28
N HIS A 115 11.51 5.08 5.07
CA HIS A 115 12.84 4.75 5.61
C HIS A 115 14.00 5.20 4.70
N TYR A 116 13.70 5.74 3.53
CA TYR A 116 14.69 6.40 2.68
C TYR A 116 14.73 7.87 3.01
N ASP A 117 15.89 8.30 3.51
CA ASP A 117 16.18 9.70 3.77
C ASP A 117 16.78 10.33 2.49
N PHE A 118 15.92 10.85 1.64
CA PHE A 118 16.33 11.62 0.47
C PHE A 118 15.45 12.88 0.34
N GLU A 119 16.10 13.95 -0.05
CA GLU A 119 15.39 15.20 -0.31
C GLU A 119 14.57 15.05 -1.60
N VAL A 120 13.26 15.13 -1.46
CA VAL A 120 12.34 15.19 -2.59
C VAL A 120 12.13 16.65 -2.94
N ASP A 121 12.44 17.03 -4.17
CA ASP A 121 11.95 18.29 -4.70
C ASP A 121 10.45 18.17 -4.89
N THR A 122 9.70 18.88 -4.07
CA THR A 122 8.23 18.81 -4.02
C THR A 122 7.56 19.92 -4.81
N GLU A 123 8.30 20.84 -5.43
CA GLU A 123 7.71 21.98 -6.13
C GLU A 123 6.82 21.58 -7.31
N TRP A 124 7.11 20.44 -7.92
CA TRP A 124 6.36 19.88 -9.06
C TRP A 124 5.32 18.82 -8.68
N LEU A 125 5.18 18.51 -7.38
CA LEU A 125 4.25 17.49 -6.87
C LEU A 125 3.01 18.14 -6.28
N ASP A 126 1.85 17.57 -6.56
CA ASP A 126 0.61 17.90 -5.86
C ASP A 126 0.51 17.17 -4.52
N CYS A 127 1.07 15.94 -4.44
CA CYS A 127 1.08 15.15 -3.21
C CYS A 127 2.34 14.30 -3.06
N HIS A 128 2.99 14.37 -1.90
CA HIS A 128 4.02 13.42 -1.49
C HIS A 128 3.46 12.45 -0.44
N VAL A 129 3.55 11.15 -0.72
CA VAL A 129 3.07 10.07 0.14
C VAL A 129 4.24 9.31 0.72
N MET A 130 4.40 9.31 2.03
CA MET A 130 5.40 8.52 2.74
C MET A 130 4.75 7.26 3.34
N VAL A 131 5.16 6.08 2.86
CA VAL A 131 4.65 4.79 3.35
C VAL A 131 5.62 4.20 4.36
N HIS A 132 5.13 4.00 5.58
CA HIS A 132 5.89 3.43 6.69
C HIS A 132 5.58 1.94 6.85
N ASP A 133 6.60 1.15 7.20
CA ASP A 133 6.47 -0.25 7.65
C ASP A 133 5.57 -1.12 6.74
N VAL A 134 5.73 -1.00 5.42
CA VAL A 134 4.94 -1.80 4.48
C VAL A 134 5.39 -3.27 4.49
N LEU A 135 4.41 -4.16 4.35
CA LEU A 135 4.57 -5.61 4.14
C LEU A 135 4.23 -5.93 2.69
N PRO A 136 5.22 -5.96 1.79
CA PRO A 136 5.01 -6.25 0.40
C PRO A 136 4.73 -7.74 0.18
N ARG A 137 3.82 -8.09 -0.74
CA ARG A 137 3.52 -9.49 -1.11
C ARG A 137 4.61 -10.15 -1.95
N THR A 138 5.36 -9.35 -2.69
CA THR A 138 6.50 -9.80 -3.48
C THR A 138 7.77 -9.14 -2.95
N PRO A 139 8.91 -9.85 -2.95
CA PRO A 139 10.18 -9.26 -2.56
C PRO A 139 10.47 -8.01 -3.40
N ASP A 140 10.71 -6.90 -2.72
CA ASP A 140 10.96 -5.62 -3.34
C ASP A 140 12.04 -4.89 -2.55
N PRO A 141 13.24 -4.67 -3.12
CA PRO A 141 14.37 -4.08 -2.39
C PRO A 141 14.08 -2.68 -1.83
N ILE A 142 13.16 -1.94 -2.45
CA ILE A 142 12.79 -0.59 -2.05
C ILE A 142 11.79 -0.62 -0.89
N TRP A 143 10.83 -1.53 -0.94
CA TRP A 143 9.70 -1.59 -0.03
C TRP A 143 9.88 -2.61 1.11
N CYS A 144 10.78 -3.58 0.94
CA CYS A 144 11.03 -4.60 1.95
C CYS A 144 11.72 -4.04 3.19
N SER A 145 11.26 -4.46 4.36
CA SER A 145 11.98 -4.24 5.60
C SER A 145 13.21 -5.13 5.66
N LYS A 146 14.41 -4.53 5.73
CA LYS A 146 15.68 -5.27 5.95
C LYS A 146 15.65 -6.14 7.22
N LEU A 147 14.88 -5.70 8.22
CA LEU A 147 14.71 -6.46 9.46
C LEU A 147 13.99 -7.80 9.23
N LEU A 148 12.90 -7.79 8.46
CA LEU A 148 12.15 -9.01 8.15
C LEU A 148 12.97 -9.95 7.27
N GLU A 149 13.67 -9.43 6.28
CA GLU A 149 14.58 -10.20 5.45
C GLU A 149 15.68 -10.87 6.28
N GLU A 150 16.32 -10.12 7.20
CA GLU A 150 17.33 -10.65 8.11
C GLU A 150 16.75 -11.80 8.98
N TRP A 151 15.57 -11.61 9.55
CA TRP A 151 14.93 -12.63 10.39
C TRP A 151 14.54 -13.89 9.59
N VAL A 152 14.00 -13.74 8.39
CA VAL A 152 13.66 -14.90 7.53
C VAL A 152 14.92 -15.67 7.15
N ASN A 153 16.00 -15.00 6.82
CA ASN A 153 17.28 -15.63 6.50
C ASN A 153 17.87 -16.37 7.71
N GLN A 154 17.77 -15.80 8.92
CA GLN A 154 18.20 -16.45 10.16
C GLN A 154 17.37 -17.70 10.46
N LEU A 155 16.04 -17.60 10.38
CA LEU A 155 15.13 -18.74 10.56
C LEU A 155 15.41 -19.85 9.53
N GLY A 156 15.65 -19.49 8.28
CA GLY A 156 16.03 -20.46 7.23
C GLY A 156 17.38 -21.15 7.48
N SER A 157 18.27 -20.51 8.23
CA SER A 157 19.56 -21.05 8.65
C SER A 157 19.52 -21.75 10.01
N ASN A 158 18.35 -21.96 10.60
CA ASN A 158 18.15 -22.47 11.96
C ASN A 158 18.86 -21.63 13.05
N ILE A 159 18.99 -20.33 12.82
CA ILE A 159 19.50 -19.38 13.79
C ILE A 159 18.29 -18.68 14.41
N ALA A 160 18.21 -18.65 15.75
CA ALA A 160 17.13 -17.94 16.43
C ALA A 160 17.34 -16.42 16.29
N PRO A 161 16.45 -15.70 15.58
CA PRO A 161 16.55 -14.26 15.51
C PRO A 161 16.31 -13.61 16.87
N LEU A 162 16.92 -12.46 17.09
CA LEU A 162 16.72 -11.69 18.31
C LEU A 162 16.15 -10.30 17.96
N PRO A 163 15.11 -9.85 18.67
CA PRO A 163 14.61 -8.50 18.52
C PRO A 163 15.66 -7.49 19.01
N LYS A 164 15.77 -6.35 18.33
CA LYS A 164 16.74 -5.29 18.64
C LYS A 164 16.04 -4.15 19.37
N GLY A 165 16.01 -4.21 20.71
CA GLY A 165 15.50 -3.11 21.55
C GLY A 165 13.97 -2.91 21.49
N ASP A 166 13.51 -1.75 21.95
CA ASP A 166 12.09 -1.40 22.07
C ASP A 166 11.53 -0.70 20.82
N VAL A 167 12.07 -1.02 19.65
CA VAL A 167 11.62 -0.42 18.39
C VAL A 167 10.23 -0.97 18.04
N ARG A 168 9.33 -0.05 17.70
CA ARG A 168 7.97 -0.34 17.30
C ARG A 168 7.79 -0.16 15.81
N HIS A 169 6.94 -0.97 15.21
CA HIS A 169 6.55 -0.89 13.82
C HIS A 169 5.03 -0.74 13.70
N TRP A 170 4.59 -0.01 12.68
CA TRP A 170 3.18 0.15 12.34
C TRP A 170 2.92 -0.51 10.98
N TRP A 171 3.02 -1.85 10.98
CA TRP A 171 2.91 -2.65 9.77
C TRP A 171 1.62 -2.41 8.99
N VAL A 172 1.73 -2.24 7.70
CA VAL A 172 0.62 -2.09 6.76
C VAL A 172 0.84 -2.98 5.53
N SER A 173 -0.23 -3.59 5.01
CA SER A 173 -0.15 -4.35 3.76
C SER A 173 -0.11 -3.42 2.55
N ASP A 174 0.62 -3.79 1.50
CA ASP A 174 0.59 -3.14 0.20
C ASP A 174 -0.84 -3.09 -0.38
N ILE A 175 -1.67 -4.11 -0.09
CA ILE A 175 -3.09 -4.16 -0.48
C ILE A 175 -3.87 -3.02 0.17
N ASP A 176 -3.70 -2.78 1.47
CA ASP A 176 -4.39 -1.72 2.18
C ASP A 176 -3.96 -0.33 1.69
N VAL A 177 -2.66 -0.18 1.38
CA VAL A 177 -2.12 1.05 0.78
C VAL A 177 -2.81 1.32 -0.55
N ALA A 178 -2.81 0.34 -1.46
CA ALA A 178 -3.45 0.49 -2.76
C ALA A 178 -4.96 0.75 -2.66
N ASP A 179 -5.66 0.05 -1.75
CA ASP A 179 -7.10 0.26 -1.52
C ASP A 179 -7.42 1.70 -1.12
N ALA A 180 -6.69 2.24 -0.14
CA ALA A 180 -6.92 3.60 0.32
C ALA A 180 -6.74 4.64 -0.78
N PHE A 181 -5.66 4.52 -1.56
CA PHE A 181 -5.36 5.49 -2.61
C PHE A 181 -6.29 5.35 -3.82
N VAL A 182 -6.66 4.13 -4.22
CA VAL A 182 -7.62 3.93 -5.31
C VAL A 182 -8.98 4.53 -4.94
N ARG A 183 -9.42 4.45 -3.67
CA ARG A 183 -10.64 5.15 -3.21
C ARG A 183 -10.56 6.65 -3.44
N ILE A 184 -9.43 7.30 -3.12
CA ILE A 184 -9.22 8.74 -3.38
C ILE A 184 -9.17 9.01 -4.88
N LEU A 185 -8.45 8.20 -5.65
CA LEU A 185 -8.33 8.33 -7.12
C LEU A 185 -9.65 8.19 -7.86
N MET A 186 -10.56 7.40 -7.29
CA MET A 186 -11.92 7.24 -7.82
C MET A 186 -12.87 8.36 -7.37
N SER A 187 -12.42 9.32 -6.57
CA SER A 187 -13.21 10.46 -6.10
C SER A 187 -12.80 11.76 -6.80
N ASP A 188 -13.56 12.83 -6.60
CA ASP A 188 -13.20 14.19 -7.05
C ASP A 188 -12.46 14.98 -5.95
N GLU A 189 -12.18 14.31 -4.80
CA GLU A 189 -11.43 14.94 -3.71
C GLU A 189 -9.97 15.17 -4.11
N PRO A 190 -9.43 16.37 -3.88
CA PRO A 190 -8.04 16.66 -4.12
C PRO A 190 -7.16 15.94 -3.07
N PHE A 191 -5.96 15.58 -3.48
CA PHE A 191 -4.97 15.06 -2.55
C PHE A 191 -4.43 16.19 -1.65
N PRO A 192 -4.22 15.93 -0.34
CA PRO A 192 -3.37 16.78 0.48
C PRO A 192 -1.93 16.80 -0.03
N SER A 193 -1.21 17.90 0.17
CA SER A 193 0.19 18.02 -0.30
C SER A 193 1.14 16.98 0.30
N GLU A 194 0.86 16.51 1.51
CA GLU A 194 1.64 15.47 2.20
C GLU A 194 0.70 14.46 2.86
N LEU A 195 1.01 13.17 2.68
CA LEU A 195 0.31 12.07 3.33
C LEU A 195 1.31 11.09 3.94
N LYS A 196 0.98 10.59 5.13
CA LYS A 196 1.68 9.47 5.77
C LYS A 196 0.76 8.27 5.84
N VAL A 197 1.30 7.10 5.51
CA VAL A 197 0.57 5.83 5.52
C VAL A 197 1.29 4.84 6.40
N SER A 198 0.57 4.24 7.32
CA SER A 198 1.06 3.12 8.15
C SER A 198 -0.12 2.34 8.73
N GLY A 199 0.16 1.22 9.36
CA GLY A 199 -0.82 0.54 10.19
C GLY A 199 -1.24 1.41 11.39
N ARG A 200 -2.41 1.10 11.96
CA ARG A 200 -2.95 1.85 13.12
C ARG A 200 -2.43 1.33 14.45
N ARG A 201 -2.00 0.09 14.51
CA ARG A 201 -1.52 -0.58 15.73
C ARG A 201 0.01 -0.62 15.73
N ALA A 202 0.61 -0.24 16.86
CA ALA A 202 2.02 -0.47 17.11
C ALA A 202 2.28 -1.95 17.40
N TRP A 203 3.35 -2.49 16.84
CA TRP A 203 3.85 -3.84 17.03
C TRP A 203 5.29 -3.76 17.55
N GLU A 204 5.56 -4.39 18.66
CA GLU A 204 6.92 -4.56 19.13
C GLU A 204 7.64 -5.59 18.25
N GLN A 205 8.95 -5.47 18.13
CA GLN A 205 9.74 -6.42 17.35
C GLN A 205 9.58 -7.86 17.86
N SER A 206 9.51 -8.05 19.18
CA SER A 206 9.26 -9.34 19.80
C SER A 206 7.95 -9.99 19.33
N GLN A 207 6.86 -9.22 19.32
CA GLN A 207 5.55 -9.68 18.86
C GLN A 207 5.55 -10.03 17.37
N THR A 208 6.19 -9.18 16.55
CA THR A 208 6.31 -9.43 15.12
C THR A 208 7.13 -10.68 14.84
N LEU A 209 8.24 -10.87 15.55
CA LEU A 209 9.11 -12.02 15.40
C LEU A 209 8.44 -13.32 15.84
N GLU A 210 7.66 -13.30 16.92
CA GLU A 210 6.89 -14.46 17.38
C GLU A 210 5.91 -14.92 16.29
N GLU A 211 5.11 -14.00 15.74
CA GLU A 211 4.18 -14.32 14.64
C GLU A 211 4.91 -14.79 13.39
N LEU A 212 5.99 -14.13 13.00
CA LEU A 212 6.79 -14.50 11.84
C LEU A 212 7.40 -15.89 11.97
N SER A 213 7.96 -16.22 13.15
CA SER A 213 8.56 -17.52 13.43
C SER A 213 7.53 -18.65 13.35
N LEU A 214 6.33 -18.43 13.89
CA LEU A 214 5.23 -19.39 13.80
C LEU A 214 4.78 -19.61 12.36
N LEU A 215 4.64 -18.54 11.58
CA LEU A 215 4.26 -18.60 10.17
C LEU A 215 5.35 -19.29 9.34
N PHE A 216 6.63 -18.98 9.61
CA PHE A 216 7.77 -19.63 8.94
C PHE A 216 7.77 -21.13 9.18
N ALA A 217 7.67 -21.56 10.44
CA ALA A 217 7.63 -22.98 10.79
C ALA A 217 6.50 -23.73 10.07
N ARG A 218 5.30 -23.15 10.02
CA ARG A 218 4.14 -23.72 9.30
C ARG A 218 4.34 -23.76 7.79
N THR A 219 4.93 -22.72 7.21
CA THR A 219 5.24 -22.67 5.78
C THR A 219 6.25 -23.75 5.42
N MET A 220 7.28 -23.93 6.23
CA MET A 220 8.28 -24.98 6.04
C MET A 220 7.69 -26.37 6.20
N ALA A 221 6.85 -26.61 7.21
CA ALA A 221 6.13 -27.86 7.37
C ALA A 221 5.25 -28.17 6.15
N GLY A 222 4.56 -27.16 5.61
CA GLY A 222 3.77 -27.30 4.38
C GLY A 222 4.61 -27.69 3.15
N ARG A 223 5.82 -27.17 3.04
CA ARG A 223 6.75 -27.47 1.93
C ARG A 223 7.39 -28.86 2.04
N THR A 224 7.78 -29.24 3.24
CA THR A 224 8.46 -30.53 3.49
C THR A 224 7.49 -31.70 3.66
N GLY A 225 6.22 -31.42 3.98
CA GLY A 225 5.22 -32.43 4.35
C GLY A 225 5.42 -32.96 5.77
N ASP A 226 6.36 -32.41 6.55
CA ASP A 226 6.66 -32.80 7.90
C ASP A 226 5.87 -31.98 8.92
N PHE A 227 4.68 -32.47 9.26
CA PHE A 227 3.77 -31.80 10.18
C PHE A 227 3.84 -32.41 11.57
N GLY A 228 4.32 -31.64 12.56
CA GLY A 228 4.15 -31.94 13.97
C GLY A 228 2.86 -31.40 14.56
N ILE A 229 2.51 -31.81 15.77
CA ILE A 229 1.31 -31.33 16.49
C ILE A 229 1.38 -29.80 16.68
N GLU A 230 2.56 -29.27 16.92
CA GLU A 230 2.83 -27.83 17.08
C GLU A 230 2.44 -26.99 15.85
N HIS A 231 2.49 -27.58 14.65
CA HIS A 231 2.10 -26.93 13.41
C HIS A 231 0.58 -26.93 13.18
N LEU A 232 -0.13 -27.89 13.79
CA LEU A 232 -1.57 -28.09 13.61
C LEU A 232 -2.40 -27.37 14.67
N THR A 233 -1.78 -26.94 15.77
CA THR A 233 -2.50 -26.17 16.80
C THR A 233 -3.02 -24.87 16.22
N ALA A 234 -4.27 -24.54 16.57
CA ALA A 234 -4.82 -23.23 16.28
C ALA A 234 -3.89 -22.14 16.82
N ALA A 235 -3.90 -20.97 16.17
CA ALA A 235 -3.22 -19.83 16.75
C ALA A 235 -3.62 -19.72 18.22
N PRO A 236 -2.66 -19.44 19.12
CA PRO A 236 -3.00 -19.24 20.53
C PRO A 236 -4.12 -18.21 20.58
N THR A 237 -5.15 -18.53 21.36
CA THR A 237 -6.20 -17.56 21.64
C THR A 237 -5.48 -16.31 22.15
N PRO A 238 -5.76 -15.12 21.58
CA PRO A 238 -5.08 -13.94 22.05
C PRO A 238 -5.24 -13.87 23.56
N THR A 239 -4.13 -13.83 24.27
CA THR A 239 -4.14 -13.66 25.72
C THR A 239 -4.76 -12.30 25.95
N ILE A 240 -6.00 -12.28 26.40
CA ILE A 240 -6.67 -11.03 26.78
C ILE A 240 -6.00 -10.61 28.07
N GLU A 241 -4.96 -9.79 27.98
CA GLU A 241 -4.49 -9.06 29.14
C GLU A 241 -5.61 -8.09 29.54
N VAL A 242 -6.33 -8.45 30.59
CA VAL A 242 -7.23 -7.53 31.26
C VAL A 242 -6.34 -6.51 31.98
N LYS A 243 -5.95 -5.45 31.28
CA LYS A 243 -5.35 -4.30 31.93
C LYS A 243 -6.44 -3.62 32.74
N THR A 244 -6.32 -3.71 34.06
CA THR A 244 -7.13 -2.89 34.97
C THR A 244 -6.85 -1.42 34.59
N LEU A 245 -7.87 -0.72 34.10
CA LEU A 245 -7.76 0.72 33.86
C LEU A 245 -7.59 1.38 35.24
N THR A 246 -6.36 1.65 35.64
CA THR A 246 -6.11 2.59 36.72
C THR A 246 -6.58 3.96 36.26
N ALA A 247 -7.21 4.70 37.17
CA ALA A 247 -7.65 6.07 36.90
C ALA A 247 -6.50 6.86 36.24
N PRO A 248 -6.79 7.67 35.22
CA PRO A 248 -5.75 8.41 34.54
C PRO A 248 -4.96 9.23 35.57
N SER A 249 -3.64 9.04 35.59
CA SER A 249 -2.76 9.91 36.36
C SER A 249 -2.95 11.34 35.85
N THR A 250 -3.20 12.27 36.75
CA THR A 250 -3.28 13.69 36.41
C THR A 250 -1.91 14.31 36.15
N GLU A 251 -0.85 13.53 36.30
CA GLU A 251 0.49 13.99 35.93
C GLU A 251 0.62 13.92 34.39
N PRO A 252 1.12 15.00 33.76
CA PRO A 252 1.39 14.97 32.33
C PRO A 252 2.41 13.85 32.10
N MET A 253 2.03 12.88 31.27
CA MET A 253 2.93 11.82 30.83
C MET A 253 4.14 12.52 30.20
N SER A 254 5.32 12.43 30.84
CA SER A 254 6.56 12.84 30.21
C SER A 254 6.68 12.00 28.93
N VAL A 255 6.57 12.64 27.78
CA VAL A 255 6.93 12.02 26.50
C VAL A 255 8.41 11.72 26.65
N GLU A 256 8.78 10.46 26.77
CA GLU A 256 10.18 10.06 26.70
C GLU A 256 10.71 10.61 25.37
N GLU A 257 11.73 11.47 25.41
CA GLU A 257 12.29 12.17 24.24
C GLU A 257 12.74 11.21 23.13
N ASN A 258 12.79 9.91 23.40
CA ASN A 258 13.17 8.84 22.48
C ASN A 258 12.01 7.90 22.12
N ALA A 259 10.77 8.20 22.50
CA ALA A 259 9.64 7.36 22.09
C ALA A 259 9.41 7.51 20.59
N GLN A 260 9.57 6.44 19.83
CA GLN A 260 9.23 6.41 18.41
C GLN A 260 7.74 6.76 18.26
N LEU A 261 7.47 7.94 17.68
CA LEU A 261 6.12 8.43 17.49
C LEU A 261 5.46 7.74 16.28
N ARG A 262 4.20 7.44 16.43
CA ARG A 262 3.40 6.98 15.29
C ARG A 262 3.31 8.07 14.23
N PRO A 263 3.43 7.73 12.94
CA PRO A 263 3.15 8.69 11.87
C PRO A 263 1.78 9.34 12.01
N ASP A 264 1.67 10.63 11.71
CA ASP A 264 0.37 11.30 11.71
C ASP A 264 -0.47 10.82 10.53
N LEU A 265 -1.53 10.10 10.82
CA LEU A 265 -2.46 9.54 9.85
C LEU A 265 -3.72 10.39 9.68
N SER A 266 -3.81 11.54 10.38
CA SER A 266 -5.00 12.39 10.33
C SER A 266 -5.32 12.89 8.93
N PRO A 267 -4.35 13.39 8.12
CA PRO A 267 -4.64 13.86 6.77
C PRO A 267 -5.21 12.75 5.87
N LEU A 268 -4.65 11.52 5.95
CA LEU A 268 -5.16 10.38 5.22
C LEU A 268 -6.56 9.98 5.68
N HIS A 269 -6.78 9.95 7.00
CA HIS A 269 -8.09 9.61 7.55
C HIS A 269 -9.15 10.62 7.10
N ASP A 270 -8.85 11.90 7.19
CA ASP A 270 -9.80 12.97 6.89
C ASP A 270 -10.18 13.02 5.39
N VAL A 271 -9.21 12.81 4.48
CA VAL A 271 -9.53 12.74 3.05
C VAL A 271 -10.42 11.53 2.75
N LEU A 272 -10.13 10.37 3.32
CA LEU A 272 -10.95 9.17 3.12
C LEU A 272 -12.36 9.32 3.73
N VAL A 273 -12.50 10.00 4.86
CA VAL A 273 -13.83 10.33 5.42
C VAL A 273 -14.62 11.22 4.45
N ARG A 274 -13.98 12.17 3.77
CA ARG A 274 -14.67 12.98 2.75
C ARG A 274 -15.06 12.18 1.52
N VAL A 275 -14.21 11.20 1.14
CA VAL A 275 -14.44 10.35 -0.04
C VAL A 275 -15.66 9.44 0.14
N ASP A 276 -15.74 8.71 1.25
CA ASP A 276 -16.76 7.65 1.44
C ASP A 276 -17.29 7.50 2.87
N GLY A 277 -16.79 8.29 3.82
CA GLY A 277 -17.24 8.27 5.21
C GLY A 277 -16.51 7.29 6.13
N ASP A 278 -15.71 6.36 5.59
CA ASP A 278 -15.08 5.29 6.39
C ASP A 278 -13.72 5.69 7.00
N GLY A 279 -13.01 6.64 6.39
CA GLY A 279 -11.68 7.06 6.79
C GLY A 279 -10.61 5.97 6.61
N TRP A 280 -9.40 6.20 7.19
CA TRP A 280 -8.31 5.25 7.11
C TRP A 280 -8.53 4.05 8.04
N ARG A 281 -8.71 2.89 7.44
CA ARG A 281 -8.93 1.63 8.15
C ARG A 281 -8.32 0.46 7.37
N PRO A 282 -7.06 0.08 7.65
CA PRO A 282 -6.46 -1.11 7.05
C PRO A 282 -7.29 -2.35 7.44
N LEU A 283 -7.62 -3.17 6.46
CA LEU A 283 -8.50 -4.34 6.60
C LEU A 283 -7.74 -5.65 6.60
N VAL A 284 -6.54 -5.68 6.02
CA VAL A 284 -5.72 -6.89 5.97
C VAL A 284 -5.13 -7.17 7.37
N PRO A 285 -5.48 -8.31 8.01
CA PRO A 285 -4.88 -8.66 9.28
C PRO A 285 -3.37 -8.81 9.15
N ILE A 286 -2.62 -8.30 10.12
CA ILE A 286 -1.14 -8.34 10.12
C ILE A 286 -0.60 -9.75 9.86
N ARG A 287 -1.20 -10.76 10.44
CA ARG A 287 -0.80 -12.15 10.24
C ARG A 287 -0.94 -12.60 8.78
N THR A 288 -2.00 -12.16 8.12
CA THR A 288 -2.20 -12.42 6.69
C THR A 288 -1.15 -11.67 5.86
N ALA A 289 -0.89 -10.39 6.17
CA ALA A 289 0.12 -9.60 5.50
C ALA A 289 1.53 -10.20 5.68
N LEU A 290 1.91 -10.60 6.90
CA LEU A 290 3.18 -11.30 7.17
C LEU A 290 3.29 -12.62 6.42
N MET A 291 2.21 -13.42 6.36
CA MET A 291 2.19 -14.68 5.61
C MET A 291 2.40 -14.45 4.11
N LEU A 292 1.71 -13.48 3.53
CA LEU A 292 1.86 -13.14 2.11
C LEU A 292 3.28 -12.65 1.81
N SER A 293 3.81 -11.79 2.65
CA SER A 293 5.19 -11.30 2.53
C SER A 293 6.21 -12.44 2.66
N LEU A 294 6.01 -13.35 3.64
CA LEU A 294 6.89 -14.49 3.88
C LEU A 294 6.98 -15.43 2.67
N VAL A 295 5.86 -15.69 1.98
CA VAL A 295 5.85 -16.53 0.77
C VAL A 295 6.82 -16.01 -0.29
N GLY A 296 6.95 -14.70 -0.42
CA GLY A 296 7.90 -14.07 -1.32
C GLY A 296 9.37 -14.34 -0.98
N TYR A 297 9.71 -14.48 0.31
CA TYR A 297 11.09 -14.76 0.75
C TYR A 297 11.47 -16.24 0.71
N VAL A 298 10.50 -17.15 0.74
CA VAL A 298 10.72 -18.60 0.90
C VAL A 298 10.62 -19.35 -0.44
N GLN A 299 10.33 -18.65 -1.55
CA GLN A 299 10.39 -19.23 -2.89
C GLN A 299 11.84 -19.47 -3.27
#